data_cf701170aa53eb69b587484db427026f
#
_entry.id   cf701170aa53eb69b587484db427026f
#
_cell.length_a   1.000
_cell.length_b   1.000
_cell.length_c   1.000
_cell.angle_alpha   90.00
_cell.angle_beta   90.00
_cell.angle_gamma   90.00
#
_symmetry.space_group_name_H-M   'P 1'
#
loop_
_entity.id
_entity.type
_entity.pdbx_description
1 polymer ?
#
loop_
_entity_poly.entity_id
_entity_poly.type
_entity_poly.pdbx_seq_one_letter_code
_entity_poly.pdbx_strand_id
1 'polypeptide(L)'
;MRKSLLYVFAVICTMGFFTACGDDDDSSSSGNWQDLSKTYEGKSVNLVMGEVTIPVDGKSVVIAASSAEKVSVTLNNIIPENKSVAIDAALKEADGTYTFTGESTVGDCVVSVNGTVKGGVASVVYTRKLTSSIVGNWSLKVGVEAIYANIVTGNSTIDDLVRMI
;
A
#
# COMPACT_ATOMS: atom_id res chain seq x y z
N MET A 1 21.15 -20.38 -35.39
CA MET A 1 20.71 -19.18 -34.62
C MET A 1 19.21 -18.90 -34.69
N ARG A 2 18.34 -19.84 -35.04
CA ARG A 2 16.87 -19.63 -35.13
C ARG A 2 16.03 -20.38 -34.07
N LYS A 3 16.66 -21.23 -33.25
CA LYS A 3 15.96 -22.01 -32.23
C LYS A 3 15.90 -21.34 -30.85
N SER A 4 16.81 -20.42 -30.56
CA SER A 4 16.81 -19.69 -29.27
C SER A 4 15.74 -18.59 -29.18
N LEU A 5 15.31 -18.05 -30.33
CA LEU A 5 14.30 -16.98 -30.35
C LEU A 5 12.89 -17.51 -30.02
N LEU A 6 12.61 -18.77 -30.35
CA LEU A 6 11.33 -19.42 -30.04
C LEU A 6 11.13 -19.70 -28.55
N TYR A 7 12.22 -19.97 -27.82
CA TYR A 7 12.13 -20.20 -26.37
C TYR A 7 11.88 -18.90 -25.58
N VAL A 8 12.39 -17.76 -26.07
CA VAL A 8 12.14 -16.46 -25.43
C VAL A 8 10.67 -16.03 -25.59
N PHE A 9 10.04 -16.34 -26.72
CA PHE A 9 8.62 -16.05 -26.95
C PHE A 9 7.69 -16.96 -26.11
N ALA A 10 8.07 -18.20 -25.86
CA ALA A 10 7.28 -19.14 -25.05
C ALA A 10 7.25 -18.73 -23.56
N VAL A 11 8.31 -18.10 -23.04
CA VAL A 11 8.39 -17.67 -21.65
C VAL A 11 7.57 -16.40 -21.40
N ILE A 12 7.40 -15.55 -22.40
CA ILE A 12 6.63 -14.29 -22.28
C ILE A 12 5.12 -14.53 -22.31
N CYS A 13 4.66 -15.61 -22.97
CA CYS A 13 3.23 -15.92 -23.08
C CYS A 13 2.61 -16.57 -21.84
N THR A 14 3.40 -16.97 -20.85
CA THR A 14 2.87 -17.63 -19.64
C THR A 14 2.50 -16.67 -18.50
N MET A 15 2.70 -15.34 -18.67
CA MET A 15 2.34 -14.34 -17.65
C MET A 15 1.00 -13.63 -17.90
N GLY A 16 0.18 -14.10 -18.82
CA GLY A 16 -0.97 -13.36 -19.33
C GLY A 16 -2.34 -14.00 -19.18
N PHE A 17 -2.63 -14.83 -18.19
CA PHE A 17 -4.00 -15.30 -17.98
C PHE A 17 -4.34 -15.48 -16.49
N PHE A 18 -4.54 -14.39 -15.79
CA PHE A 18 -5.39 -14.40 -14.60
C PHE A 18 -6.59 -13.46 -14.81
N THR A 19 -7.42 -13.79 -15.79
CA THR A 19 -8.81 -13.37 -15.80
C THR A 19 -9.60 -14.52 -15.20
N ALA A 20 -9.71 -14.57 -13.89
CA ALA A 20 -10.70 -15.40 -13.24
C ALA A 20 -11.95 -14.53 -13.01
N CYS A 21 -12.87 -14.63 -13.94
CA CYS A 21 -14.28 -14.46 -13.68
C CYS A 21 -14.72 -15.73 -12.96
N GLY A 22 -15.28 -15.66 -11.79
CA GLY A 22 -15.75 -16.82 -11.03
C GLY A 22 -16.78 -16.39 -10.05
N ASP A 23 -17.95 -16.86 -10.31
CA ASP A 23 -19.24 -16.81 -9.69
C ASP A 23 -19.26 -17.22 -8.22
N ASP A 24 -20.33 -16.79 -7.56
CA ASP A 24 -20.74 -17.09 -6.20
C ASP A 24 -20.63 -18.59 -5.84
N ASP A 25 -20.08 -18.90 -4.68
CA ASP A 25 -20.68 -19.89 -3.81
C ASP A 25 -20.16 -19.79 -2.37
N ASP A 26 -21.12 -19.75 -1.49
CA ASP A 26 -21.09 -19.76 -0.04
C ASP A 26 -20.45 -21.07 0.47
N SER A 27 -19.27 -21.01 1.05
CA SER A 27 -18.82 -22.03 1.97
C SER A 27 -17.73 -21.50 2.90
N SER A 28 -18.02 -21.55 4.19
CA SER A 28 -17.09 -21.36 5.29
C SER A 28 -15.84 -22.25 5.13
N SER A 29 -14.79 -21.72 4.53
CA SER A 29 -13.50 -22.36 4.51
C SER A 29 -12.46 -21.37 5.05
N SER A 30 -11.57 -21.89 5.87
CA SER A 30 -10.31 -21.25 6.25
C SER A 30 -9.76 -20.50 5.03
N GLY A 31 -9.73 -19.16 5.12
CA GLY A 31 -9.46 -18.31 3.97
C GLY A 31 -8.18 -18.70 3.26
N ASN A 32 -8.28 -18.91 1.96
CA ASN A 32 -7.11 -19.19 1.15
C ASN A 32 -6.33 -17.87 0.96
N TRP A 33 -5.11 -17.77 1.49
CA TRP A 33 -4.26 -16.59 1.33
C TRP A 33 -4.03 -16.19 -0.14
N GLN A 34 -4.20 -17.13 -1.08
CA GLN A 34 -4.09 -16.87 -2.51
C GLN A 34 -5.18 -15.90 -3.01
N ASP A 35 -6.36 -15.91 -2.40
CA ASP A 35 -7.48 -15.04 -2.76
C ASP A 35 -7.25 -13.56 -2.41
N LEU A 36 -6.17 -13.28 -1.63
CA LEU A 36 -5.73 -11.91 -1.35
C LEU A 36 -5.07 -11.24 -2.55
N SER A 37 -4.54 -12.03 -3.49
CA SER A 37 -3.72 -11.54 -4.60
C SER A 37 -4.57 -10.87 -5.66
N LYS A 38 -4.90 -9.59 -5.43
CA LYS A 38 -5.66 -8.75 -6.36
C LYS A 38 -5.41 -7.25 -6.16
N THR A 39 -5.99 -6.47 -7.06
CA THR A 39 -6.03 -5.01 -6.92
C THR A 39 -7.28 -4.59 -6.14
N TYR A 40 -7.06 -3.75 -5.14
CA TYR A 40 -8.11 -3.14 -4.33
C TYR A 40 -8.21 -1.66 -4.68
N GLU A 41 -9.38 -1.23 -5.14
CA GLU A 41 -9.66 0.14 -5.56
C GLU A 41 -11.11 0.54 -5.30
N GLY A 42 -11.42 1.83 -5.33
CA GLY A 42 -12.77 2.33 -5.12
C GLY A 42 -13.36 1.83 -3.80
N LYS A 43 -14.49 1.12 -3.87
CA LYS A 43 -15.21 0.62 -2.68
C LYS A 43 -14.54 -0.57 -1.99
N SER A 44 -13.59 -1.23 -2.66
CA SER A 44 -12.87 -2.38 -2.10
C SER A 44 -11.65 -2.00 -1.26
N VAL A 45 -11.33 -0.69 -1.16
CA VAL A 45 -10.21 -0.21 -0.37
C VAL A 45 -10.59 0.98 0.50
N ASN A 46 -10.12 0.96 1.75
CA ASN A 46 -10.15 2.09 2.67
C ASN A 46 -8.70 2.51 2.95
N LEU A 47 -8.38 3.77 2.70
CA LEU A 47 -7.04 4.30 2.88
C LEU A 47 -7.03 5.32 4.02
N VAL A 48 -6.07 5.15 4.93
CA VAL A 48 -5.87 6.05 6.07
C VAL A 48 -4.39 6.43 6.14
N MET A 49 -4.09 7.72 6.24
CA MET A 49 -2.75 8.24 6.48
C MET A 49 -2.67 8.71 7.94
N GLY A 50 -1.96 7.94 8.77
CA GLY A 50 -1.98 8.17 10.20
C GLY A 50 -3.39 7.98 10.78
N GLU A 51 -4.09 9.08 11.04
CA GLU A 51 -5.47 9.08 11.55
C GLU A 51 -6.48 9.67 10.54
N VAL A 52 -6.03 10.10 9.37
CA VAL A 52 -6.85 10.79 8.38
C VAL A 52 -7.23 9.84 7.25
N THR A 53 -8.54 9.69 7.02
CA THR A 53 -9.06 8.96 5.84
C THR A 53 -8.80 9.78 4.60
N ILE A 54 -8.22 9.14 3.58
CA ILE A 54 -7.90 9.80 2.31
C ILE A 54 -8.81 9.31 1.18
N PRO A 55 -9.14 10.20 0.22
CA PRO A 55 -9.91 9.81 -0.96
C PRO A 55 -9.20 8.71 -1.76
N VAL A 56 -9.96 7.76 -2.29
CA VAL A 56 -9.44 6.61 -3.03
C VAL A 56 -9.45 6.82 -4.55
N ASP A 57 -10.00 7.92 -5.05
CA ASP A 57 -10.10 8.20 -6.48
C ASP A 57 -8.72 8.22 -7.14
N GLY A 58 -8.55 7.41 -8.19
CA GLY A 58 -7.28 7.25 -8.90
C GLY A 58 -6.16 6.57 -8.11
N LYS A 59 -6.48 5.98 -6.96
CA LYS A 59 -5.55 5.25 -6.10
C LYS A 59 -5.91 3.78 -6.03
N SER A 60 -4.91 2.94 -5.88
CA SER A 60 -5.15 1.50 -5.68
C SER A 60 -4.08 0.87 -4.80
N VAL A 61 -4.44 -0.22 -4.18
CA VAL A 61 -3.54 -1.09 -3.43
C VAL A 61 -3.52 -2.46 -4.12
N VAL A 62 -2.35 -2.89 -4.56
CA VAL A 62 -2.17 -4.24 -5.08
C VAL A 62 -1.58 -5.10 -3.99
N ILE A 63 -2.26 -6.17 -3.65
CA ILE A 63 -1.78 -7.17 -2.71
C ILE A 63 -1.38 -8.41 -3.51
N ALA A 64 -0.15 -8.88 -3.33
CA ALA A 64 0.38 -10.09 -3.94
C ALA A 64 0.93 -11.00 -2.85
N ALA A 65 0.14 -11.97 -2.44
CA ALA A 65 0.54 -12.94 -1.42
C ALA A 65 1.47 -13.98 -2.05
N SER A 66 2.62 -14.20 -1.45
CA SER A 66 3.61 -15.19 -1.87
C SER A 66 3.61 -16.45 -0.99
N SER A 67 3.07 -16.35 0.22
CA SER A 67 2.87 -17.47 1.14
C SER A 67 1.82 -17.09 2.19
N ALA A 68 1.47 -18.01 3.08
CA ALA A 68 0.59 -17.76 4.22
C ALA A 68 1.14 -16.72 5.21
N GLU A 69 2.43 -16.40 5.15
CA GLU A 69 3.12 -15.50 6.08
C GLU A 69 3.71 -14.26 5.41
N LYS A 70 3.68 -14.17 4.08
CA LYS A 70 4.34 -13.10 3.32
C LYS A 70 3.46 -12.56 2.21
N VAL A 71 3.43 -11.23 2.11
CA VAL A 71 2.70 -10.50 1.10
C VAL A 71 3.53 -9.29 0.64
N SER A 72 3.44 -8.95 -0.63
CA SER A 72 3.90 -7.66 -1.15
C SER A 72 2.69 -6.74 -1.31
N VAL A 73 2.76 -5.56 -0.74
CA VAL A 73 1.71 -4.53 -0.81
C VAL A 73 2.24 -3.38 -1.65
N THR A 74 1.61 -3.13 -2.79
CA THR A 74 1.99 -2.03 -3.68
C THR A 74 0.97 -0.91 -3.58
N LEU A 75 1.43 0.26 -3.18
CA LEU A 75 0.65 1.48 -3.06
C LEU A 75 0.77 2.30 -4.35
N ASN A 76 -0.29 2.40 -5.15
CA ASN A 76 -0.28 3.13 -6.42
C ASN A 76 -0.95 4.49 -6.28
N ASN A 77 -0.25 5.56 -6.69
CA ASN A 77 -0.68 6.96 -6.61
C ASN A 77 -1.09 7.40 -5.18
N ILE A 78 -0.56 6.75 -4.16
CA ILE A 78 -0.88 7.01 -2.75
C ILE A 78 0.22 7.86 -2.11
N ILE A 79 1.48 7.52 -2.37
CA ILE A 79 2.62 8.24 -1.81
C ILE A 79 2.98 9.40 -2.74
N PRO A 80 2.96 10.67 -2.26
CA PRO A 80 3.37 11.82 -3.06
C PRO A 80 4.73 11.61 -3.71
N GLU A 81 4.88 12.09 -4.96
CA GLU A 81 6.09 11.98 -5.78
C GLU A 81 6.46 10.55 -6.24
N ASN A 82 5.77 9.53 -5.75
CA ASN A 82 5.99 8.14 -6.12
C ASN A 82 4.72 7.54 -6.72
N LYS A 83 4.76 7.18 -8.01
CA LYS A 83 3.62 6.55 -8.69
C LYS A 83 3.27 5.19 -8.10
N SER A 84 4.27 4.48 -7.62
CA SER A 84 4.10 3.12 -7.08
C SER A 84 5.18 2.83 -6.05
N VAL A 85 4.79 2.32 -4.90
CA VAL A 85 5.69 1.90 -3.81
C VAL A 85 5.32 0.49 -3.40
N ALA A 86 6.24 -0.45 -3.58
CA ALA A 86 6.08 -1.82 -3.12
C ALA A 86 6.72 -2.01 -1.73
N ILE A 87 6.01 -2.68 -0.86
CA ILE A 87 6.40 -2.93 0.53
C ILE A 87 6.19 -4.41 0.83
N ASP A 88 7.25 -5.09 1.20
CA ASP A 88 7.16 -6.46 1.68
C ASP A 88 6.63 -6.45 3.12
N ALA A 89 5.61 -7.25 3.36
CA ALA A 89 4.90 -7.28 4.63
C ALA A 89 4.74 -8.71 5.16
N ALA A 90 4.78 -8.84 6.47
CA ALA A 90 4.40 -10.06 7.15
C ALA A 90 2.86 -10.19 7.12
N LEU A 91 2.38 -11.39 6.81
CA LEU A 91 0.97 -11.74 6.75
C LEU A 91 0.60 -12.63 7.93
N LYS A 92 -0.57 -12.42 8.50
CA LYS A 92 -1.19 -13.28 9.52
C LYS A 92 -2.66 -13.43 9.24
N GLU A 93 -3.19 -14.61 9.49
CA GLU A 93 -4.62 -14.89 9.36
C GLU A 93 -5.19 -15.24 10.74
N ALA A 94 -6.36 -14.70 11.04
CA ALA A 94 -7.16 -15.07 12.20
C ALA A 94 -8.65 -14.84 11.88
N ASP A 95 -9.45 -15.87 12.06
CA ASP A 95 -10.91 -15.83 11.91
C ASP A 95 -11.39 -15.24 10.58
N GLY A 96 -10.76 -15.66 9.46
CA GLY A 96 -11.06 -15.20 8.12
C GLY A 96 -10.66 -13.73 7.87
N THR A 97 -9.89 -13.14 8.76
CA THR A 97 -9.30 -11.81 8.61
C THR A 97 -7.80 -11.93 8.43
N TYR A 98 -7.31 -11.39 7.34
CA TYR A 98 -5.88 -11.29 7.09
C TYR A 98 -5.36 -9.94 7.57
N THR A 99 -4.27 -9.94 8.31
CA THR A 99 -3.57 -8.72 8.75
C THR A 99 -2.18 -8.71 8.17
N PHE A 100 -1.72 -7.55 7.74
CA PHE A 100 -0.37 -7.40 7.21
C PHE A 100 0.32 -6.17 7.78
N THR A 101 1.63 -6.26 7.94
CA THR A 101 2.49 -5.18 8.46
C THR A 101 3.83 -5.22 7.77
N GLY A 102 4.27 -4.09 7.25
CA GLY A 102 5.55 -3.95 6.57
C GLY A 102 6.04 -2.52 6.52
N GLU A 103 7.29 -2.35 6.14
CA GLU A 103 7.91 -1.06 5.93
C GLU A 103 8.92 -1.09 4.79
N SER A 104 9.12 0.04 4.13
CA SER A 104 10.10 0.21 3.07
C SER A 104 10.67 1.62 3.10
N THR A 105 11.94 1.76 2.75
CA THR A 105 12.57 3.07 2.60
C THR A 105 12.40 3.56 1.16
N VAL A 106 11.84 4.76 1.01
CA VAL A 106 11.58 5.40 -0.28
C VAL A 106 12.19 6.80 -0.24
N GLY A 107 13.32 6.97 -0.91
CA GLY A 107 14.12 8.20 -0.80
C GLY A 107 14.52 8.45 0.65
N ASP A 108 14.23 9.64 1.15
CA ASP A 108 14.53 10.05 2.53
C ASP A 108 13.38 9.73 3.53
N CYS A 109 12.49 8.85 3.16
CA CYS A 109 11.35 8.49 4.00
C CYS A 109 11.28 6.99 4.26
N VAL A 110 10.89 6.61 5.46
CA VAL A 110 10.38 5.27 5.76
C VAL A 110 8.86 5.32 5.61
N VAL A 111 8.34 4.47 4.76
CA VAL A 111 6.89 4.26 4.59
C VAL A 111 6.53 2.95 5.28
N SER A 112 5.70 3.02 6.30
CA SER A 112 5.19 1.85 7.00
C SER A 112 3.74 1.62 6.60
N VAL A 113 3.34 0.38 6.44
CA VAL A 113 1.97 -0.04 6.11
C VAL A 113 1.48 -1.06 7.12
N ASN A 114 0.26 -0.84 7.60
CA ASN A 114 -0.51 -1.81 8.37
C ASN A 114 -1.87 -1.93 7.72
N GLY A 115 -2.39 -3.13 7.60
CA GLY A 115 -3.70 -3.29 7.01
C GLY A 115 -4.35 -4.61 7.32
N THR A 116 -5.63 -4.66 6.95
CA THR A 116 -6.45 -5.86 7.08
C THR A 116 -7.19 -6.12 5.78
N VAL A 117 -7.43 -7.38 5.45
CA VAL A 117 -8.34 -7.79 4.39
C VAL A 117 -9.40 -8.70 4.99
N LYS A 118 -10.66 -8.33 4.82
CA LYS A 118 -11.81 -9.11 5.24
C LYS A 118 -12.95 -8.96 4.25
N GLY A 119 -13.57 -10.06 3.86
CA GLY A 119 -14.71 -10.04 2.93
C GLY A 119 -14.40 -9.32 1.61
N GLY A 120 -13.19 -9.42 1.10
CA GLY A 120 -12.79 -8.79 -0.16
C GLY A 120 -12.52 -7.29 -0.09
N VAL A 121 -12.55 -6.68 1.10
CA VAL A 121 -12.21 -5.27 1.33
C VAL A 121 -10.88 -5.16 2.06
N ALA A 122 -9.98 -4.31 1.54
CA ALA A 122 -8.72 -3.98 2.18
C ALA A 122 -8.85 -2.65 2.94
N SER A 123 -8.46 -2.65 4.21
CA SER A 123 -8.30 -1.43 5.00
C SER A 123 -6.83 -1.22 5.27
N VAL A 124 -6.27 -0.14 4.77
CA VAL A 124 -4.81 0.11 4.76
C VAL A 124 -4.52 1.43 5.45
N VAL A 125 -3.73 1.34 6.51
CA VAL A 125 -3.16 2.50 7.21
C VAL A 125 -1.69 2.60 6.81
N TYR A 126 -1.27 3.74 6.31
CA TYR A 126 0.14 4.00 6.03
C TYR A 126 0.63 5.25 6.74
N THR A 127 1.92 5.26 7.05
CA THR A 127 2.60 6.41 7.63
C THR A 127 3.88 6.69 6.86
N ARG A 128 4.32 7.94 6.86
CA ARG A 128 5.61 8.38 6.32
C ARG A 128 6.40 9.05 7.43
N LYS A 129 7.62 8.60 7.61
CA LYS A 129 8.57 9.19 8.54
C LYS A 129 9.82 9.61 7.78
N LEU A 130 10.19 10.88 7.85
CA LEU A 130 11.46 11.37 7.32
C LEU A 130 12.62 10.76 8.10
N THR A 131 13.63 10.28 7.39
CA THR A 131 14.86 9.71 7.98
C THR A 131 15.89 10.78 8.30
N SER A 132 15.79 11.94 7.63
CA SER A 132 16.67 13.08 7.85
C SER A 132 15.98 14.17 8.67
N SER A 133 16.75 14.89 9.47
CA SER A 133 16.27 16.09 10.15
C SER A 133 15.94 17.16 9.12
N ILE A 134 14.73 17.72 9.20
CA ILE A 134 14.35 18.87 8.38
C ILE A 134 15.01 20.10 8.99
N VAL A 135 16.18 20.49 8.46
CA VAL A 135 16.88 21.71 8.88
C VAL A 135 16.79 22.71 7.74
N GLY A 136 16.24 23.90 7.98
CA GLY A 136 16.15 24.93 6.95
C GLY A 136 15.12 26.03 7.25
N ASN A 137 15.09 27.04 6.37
CA ASN A 137 14.08 28.07 6.39
C ASN A 137 12.86 27.61 5.58
N TRP A 138 11.72 27.53 6.22
CA TRP A 138 10.48 27.07 5.60
C TRP A 138 9.56 28.24 5.30
N SER A 139 9.03 28.31 4.09
CA SER A 139 7.97 29.23 3.71
C SER A 139 6.74 28.46 3.28
N LEU A 140 5.59 28.78 3.88
CA LEU A 140 4.31 28.26 3.46
C LEU A 140 3.85 29.00 2.21
N LYS A 141 3.65 28.29 1.07
CA LYS A 141 2.96 28.87 -0.09
C LYS A 141 1.46 28.76 0.12
N VAL A 142 0.79 29.89 0.22
CA VAL A 142 -0.67 29.95 0.29
C VAL A 142 -1.27 29.40 -1.00
N GLY A 143 -2.18 28.44 -0.90
CA GLY A 143 -2.85 27.81 -2.06
C GLY A 143 -2.52 26.32 -2.28
N VAL A 144 -1.73 25.70 -1.42
CA VAL A 144 -1.55 24.24 -1.41
C VAL A 144 -2.69 23.64 -0.62
N GLU A 145 -3.51 22.81 -1.28
CA GLU A 145 -4.51 22.01 -0.59
C GLU A 145 -3.84 21.18 0.51
N ALA A 146 -4.33 21.35 1.72
CA ALA A 146 -3.98 20.71 2.97
C ALA A 146 -2.72 19.84 2.98
N ILE A 147 -1.66 20.34 3.61
CA ILE A 147 -0.49 19.49 3.95
C ILE A 147 -0.91 18.58 5.10
N TYR A 148 -1.31 17.37 4.80
CA TYR A 148 -1.52 16.33 5.80
C TYR A 148 -0.17 15.69 6.18
N ALA A 149 0.65 16.44 6.88
CA ALA A 149 1.87 15.92 7.45
C ALA A 149 1.75 15.95 8.96
N ASN A 150 1.65 14.80 9.58
CA ASN A 150 1.93 14.70 11.01
C ASN A 150 3.45 14.73 11.17
N ILE A 151 4.03 15.92 11.24
CA ILE A 151 5.47 16.13 11.40
C ILE A 151 5.75 16.08 12.91
N VAL A 152 6.14 14.92 13.41
CA VAL A 152 6.70 14.78 14.75
C VAL A 152 8.20 15.07 14.65
N THR A 153 8.60 16.30 14.98
CA THR A 153 10.02 16.72 14.87
C THR A 153 10.81 16.40 16.12
N GLY A 154 10.15 15.97 17.20
CA GLY A 154 10.74 15.84 18.53
C GLY A 154 11.03 17.18 19.22
N ASN A 155 10.59 18.30 18.63
CA ASN A 155 10.68 19.63 19.19
C ASN A 155 9.26 20.17 19.42
N SER A 156 8.87 20.30 20.69
CA SER A 156 7.52 20.69 21.08
C SER A 156 7.07 22.03 20.47
N THR A 157 7.98 22.99 20.29
CA THR A 157 7.68 24.30 19.74
C THR A 157 7.29 24.21 18.26
N ILE A 158 7.91 23.32 17.50
CA ILE A 158 7.58 23.11 16.07
C ILE A 158 6.30 22.28 15.95
N ASP A 159 6.13 21.27 16.79
CA ASP A 159 4.94 20.42 16.81
C ASP A 159 3.68 21.23 17.17
N ASP A 160 3.79 22.21 18.05
CA ASP A 160 2.69 23.13 18.39
C ASP A 160 2.38 24.13 17.26
N LEU A 161 3.39 24.58 16.52
CA LEU A 161 3.20 25.47 15.37
C LEU A 161 2.45 24.76 14.23
N VAL A 162 2.74 23.49 13.98
CA VAL A 162 2.07 22.69 12.95
C VAL A 162 0.60 22.42 13.30
N ARG A 163 0.26 22.34 14.59
CA ARG A 163 -1.13 22.16 15.05
C ARG A 163 -2.01 23.40 14.95
N MET A 164 -1.41 24.58 14.78
CA MET A 164 -2.14 25.86 14.67
C MET A 164 -2.52 26.23 13.22
N ILE A 165 -2.11 25.45 12.23
CA ILE A 165 -2.43 25.62 10.82
C ILE A 165 -3.51 24.61 10.42
#